data_ba7ef73a576e94c26f142eeab7f064e2
#
_entry.id   ba7ef73a576e94c26f142eeab7f064e2
#
_cell.length_a   1.000
_cell.length_b   1.000
_cell.length_c   1.000
_cell.angle_alpha   90.00
_cell.angle_beta   90.00
_cell.angle_gamma   90.00
#
_symmetry.space_group_name_H-M   'P 1'
#
loop_
_entity.id
_entity.type
_entity.pdbx_description
1 polymer ?
#
loop_
_entity_poly.entity_id
_entity_poly.type
_entity_poly.pdbx_seq_one_letter_code
_entity_poly.pdbx_strand_id
1 'polypeptide(L)'
;MINKQIWFPGPLSLDNMVGETRSGLSSVFNIQCSKCGKINNVHTSNHHRTGSRGPKASDINSRAVLGSLHIGVGQTQLNNFLATLNVPTMNSQLFKMREREIGNSIEKVAKASCDVYLEQEKENAEKSNNQGEVDSMPGIAVSYDMGWTKRGKGHNSLTGHGASMGLKTGKVLSYATRCKACRVCESSKKSGKVAKTHDCRKNHVGSSKSMERDVAVELWTNALDSGTQFSTYVGDDDSTTIADILNKVPYKVEKWSDTIHTKRSLTTRLYNLKDRFKNPNCSTLSNKVISYYAKCFSYAVTQNAGNPEFLKSSINSIVPHSFGEHSSCNISWCGFKKCPEQYKHTELPNGKFI
;
A
#
# COMPACT_ATOMS: atom_id res chain seq x y z
N MET A 1 22.77 -24.21 7.32
CA MET A 1 22.46 -25.35 8.21
C MET A 1 22.31 -26.60 7.36
N ILE A 2 23.31 -27.45 7.35
CA ILE A 2 23.31 -28.76 6.65
C ILE A 2 22.42 -29.68 7.45
N ASN A 3 21.40 -30.22 6.83
CA ASN A 3 20.33 -30.99 7.48
C ASN A 3 20.88 -32.25 8.15
N LYS A 4 20.51 -32.52 9.39
CA LYS A 4 20.93 -33.64 10.27
C LYS A 4 20.61 -35.05 9.77
N GLN A 5 20.20 -35.26 8.52
CA GLN A 5 19.79 -36.56 7.97
C GLN A 5 20.81 -37.27 7.08
N ILE A 6 22.07 -36.80 7.04
CA ILE A 6 23.12 -37.48 6.27
C ILE A 6 24.16 -38.09 7.27
N TRP A 7 23.69 -38.98 8.11
CA TRP A 7 24.57 -39.86 8.87
C TRP A 7 24.66 -41.20 8.15
N PHE A 8 25.62 -41.28 7.21
CA PHE A 8 26.20 -42.56 6.82
C PHE A 8 27.49 -42.76 7.63
N PRO A 9 27.73 -43.98 8.20
CA PRO A 9 28.98 -44.26 8.91
C PRO A 9 30.11 -44.49 7.93
N GLY A 10 30.59 -43.42 7.30
CA GLY A 10 31.70 -43.38 6.42
C GLY A 10 31.91 -41.94 5.95
N PRO A 11 33.13 -41.44 5.79
CA PRO A 11 33.39 -40.06 5.45
C PRO A 11 32.97 -39.77 4.00
N LEU A 12 31.79 -39.13 3.84
CA LEU A 12 31.47 -38.37 2.63
C LEU A 12 32.26 -37.06 2.75
N SER A 13 33.38 -36.96 2.06
CA SER A 13 34.18 -35.75 1.94
C SER A 13 33.85 -35.05 0.63
N LEU A 14 33.84 -33.71 0.63
CA LEU A 14 33.76 -32.91 -0.60
C LEU A 14 34.93 -33.16 -1.53
N ASP A 15 36.09 -33.64 -1.01
CA ASP A 15 37.24 -34.06 -1.80
C ASP A 15 36.93 -35.20 -2.77
N ASN A 16 35.91 -36.02 -2.44
CA ASN A 16 35.45 -37.14 -3.27
C ASN A 16 34.23 -36.73 -4.17
N MET A 17 34.07 -35.43 -4.44
CA MET A 17 33.01 -34.94 -5.34
C MET A 17 33.37 -35.27 -6.79
N VAL A 18 32.54 -36.12 -7.43
CA VAL A 18 32.73 -36.57 -8.82
C VAL A 18 31.87 -35.78 -9.80
N GLY A 19 30.96 -34.93 -9.32
CA GLY A 19 30.14 -34.08 -10.20
C GLY A 19 29.19 -33.17 -9.45
N GLU A 20 28.67 -32.19 -10.15
CA GLU A 20 27.66 -31.23 -9.66
C GLU A 20 26.55 -31.08 -10.70
N THR A 21 25.31 -31.19 -10.26
CA THR A 21 24.14 -30.81 -11.07
C THR A 21 23.53 -29.56 -10.50
N ARG A 22 23.45 -28.49 -11.30
CA ARG A 22 23.05 -27.16 -10.87
C ARG A 22 21.66 -26.79 -11.38
N SER A 23 20.83 -26.21 -10.52
CA SER A 23 19.51 -25.67 -10.88
C SER A 23 19.30 -24.32 -10.20
N GLY A 24 19.58 -23.24 -10.90
CA GLY A 24 19.60 -21.88 -10.35
C GLY A 24 20.60 -21.75 -9.21
N LEU A 25 20.13 -21.41 -8.02
CA LEU A 25 20.94 -21.25 -6.81
C LEU A 25 21.15 -22.55 -6.03
N SER A 26 20.54 -23.64 -6.47
CA SER A 26 20.64 -24.95 -5.82
C SER A 26 21.55 -25.87 -6.61
N SER A 27 22.33 -26.67 -5.90
CA SER A 27 23.14 -27.71 -6.47
C SER A 27 22.87 -29.07 -5.81
N VAL A 28 23.14 -30.11 -6.56
CA VAL A 28 23.22 -31.48 -6.09
C VAL A 28 24.67 -31.94 -6.32
N PHE A 29 25.40 -32.21 -5.25
CA PHE A 29 26.73 -32.75 -5.32
C PHE A 29 26.69 -34.28 -5.40
N ASN A 30 27.36 -34.85 -6.39
CA ASN A 30 27.55 -36.29 -6.50
C ASN A 30 28.85 -36.65 -5.81
N ILE A 31 28.77 -37.23 -4.61
CA ILE A 31 29.90 -37.53 -3.77
C ILE A 31 30.09 -39.06 -3.73
N GLN A 32 31.25 -39.53 -4.16
CA GLN A 32 31.59 -40.94 -4.11
C GLN A 32 32.05 -41.34 -2.71
N CYS A 33 31.48 -42.40 -2.17
CA CYS A 33 31.93 -42.95 -0.90
C CYS A 33 33.31 -43.56 -1.04
N SER A 34 34.31 -43.14 -0.24
CA SER A 34 35.66 -43.66 -0.27
C SER A 34 35.79 -45.14 0.13
N LYS A 35 34.80 -45.68 0.86
CA LYS A 35 34.81 -47.09 1.32
C LYS A 35 34.16 -48.04 0.33
N CYS A 36 33.00 -47.67 -0.26
CA CYS A 36 32.22 -48.61 -1.08
C CYS A 36 32.05 -48.16 -2.53
N GLY A 37 32.59 -47.00 -2.93
CA GLY A 37 32.49 -46.48 -4.28
C GLY A 37 31.09 -45.95 -4.69
N LYS A 38 30.08 -46.08 -3.85
CA LYS A 38 28.72 -45.65 -4.15
C LYS A 38 28.65 -44.13 -4.24
N ILE A 39 27.96 -43.64 -5.27
CA ILE A 39 27.67 -42.21 -5.43
C ILE A 39 26.45 -41.82 -4.60
N ASN A 40 26.61 -40.76 -3.81
CA ASN A 40 25.57 -40.17 -2.99
C ASN A 40 25.25 -38.78 -3.49
N ASN A 41 23.95 -38.49 -3.63
CA ASN A 41 23.47 -37.20 -4.07
C ASN A 41 23.18 -36.29 -2.84
N VAL A 42 23.99 -35.27 -2.68
CA VAL A 42 23.89 -34.32 -1.56
C VAL A 42 23.31 -32.99 -2.05
N HIS A 43 22.12 -32.68 -1.59
CA HIS A 43 21.43 -31.43 -1.96
C HIS A 43 21.91 -30.26 -1.11
N THR A 44 22.17 -29.11 -1.74
CA THR A 44 22.60 -27.86 -1.05
C THR A 44 21.42 -27.05 -0.51
N SER A 45 20.19 -27.44 -0.82
CA SER A 45 18.97 -26.76 -0.38
C SER A 45 17.91 -27.77 0.02
N ASN A 46 17.03 -27.39 0.94
CA ASN A 46 15.77 -28.09 1.16
C ASN A 46 14.87 -28.00 -0.07
N HIS A 47 13.90 -28.92 -0.14
CA HIS A 47 13.00 -29.02 -1.27
C HIS A 47 11.56 -29.14 -0.78
N HIS A 48 10.63 -28.54 -1.53
CA HIS A 48 9.19 -28.68 -1.31
C HIS A 48 8.47 -29.16 -2.57
N ARG A 49 7.26 -29.63 -2.43
CA ARG A 49 6.38 -29.97 -3.55
C ARG A 49 5.56 -28.77 -3.97
N THR A 50 5.49 -28.49 -5.26
CA THR A 50 4.66 -27.43 -5.85
C THR A 50 3.30 -27.93 -6.31
N GLY A 51 3.08 -29.23 -6.29
CA GLY A 51 1.83 -29.90 -6.67
C GLY A 51 1.84 -31.37 -6.26
N SER A 52 0.76 -32.10 -6.60
CA SER A 52 0.62 -33.53 -6.30
C SER A 52 1.62 -34.40 -7.07
N ARG A 53 2.04 -33.97 -8.23
CA ARG A 53 2.96 -34.68 -9.13
C ARG A 53 4.07 -33.73 -9.61
N GLY A 54 5.19 -34.28 -10.06
CA GLY A 54 6.33 -33.54 -10.64
C GLY A 54 7.54 -33.43 -9.70
N PRO A 55 8.66 -32.86 -10.22
CA PRO A 55 9.89 -32.71 -9.46
C PRO A 55 9.69 -31.72 -8.30
N LYS A 56 10.43 -31.95 -7.21
CA LYS A 56 10.45 -31.01 -6.08
C LYS A 56 11.17 -29.72 -6.46
N ALA A 57 10.72 -28.61 -5.92
CA ALA A 57 11.38 -27.32 -6.06
C ALA A 57 12.38 -27.09 -4.93
N SER A 58 13.51 -26.47 -5.24
CA SER A 58 14.50 -26.08 -4.23
C SER A 58 14.06 -24.80 -3.52
N ASP A 59 14.04 -24.80 -2.19
CA ASP A 59 13.61 -23.70 -1.35
C ASP A 59 14.39 -22.41 -1.60
N ILE A 60 15.71 -22.53 -1.84
CA ILE A 60 16.57 -21.37 -2.09
C ILE A 60 16.12 -20.58 -3.32
N ASN A 61 15.68 -21.28 -4.39
CA ASN A 61 15.20 -20.63 -5.60
C ASN A 61 13.87 -19.88 -5.35
N SER A 62 12.95 -20.50 -4.60
CA SER A 62 11.68 -19.88 -4.24
C SER A 62 11.89 -18.67 -3.32
N ARG A 63 12.79 -18.77 -2.33
CA ARG A 63 13.12 -17.66 -1.43
C ARG A 63 13.80 -16.50 -2.15
N ALA A 64 14.68 -16.77 -3.13
CA ALA A 64 15.32 -15.74 -3.93
C ALA A 64 14.31 -14.96 -4.77
N VAL A 65 13.33 -15.67 -5.36
CA VAL A 65 12.25 -15.01 -6.12
C VAL A 65 11.32 -14.23 -5.18
N LEU A 66 10.97 -14.78 -4.01
CA LEU A 66 10.19 -14.04 -3.00
C LEU A 66 10.88 -12.74 -2.58
N GLY A 67 12.19 -12.81 -2.27
CA GLY A 67 12.98 -11.62 -1.95
C GLY A 67 13.00 -10.60 -3.09
N SER A 68 13.11 -11.06 -4.34
CA SER A 68 13.04 -10.19 -5.52
C SER A 68 11.71 -9.46 -5.64
N LEU A 69 10.60 -10.16 -5.41
CA LEU A 69 9.26 -9.55 -5.41
C LEU A 69 9.10 -8.51 -4.31
N HIS A 70 9.60 -8.78 -3.10
CA HIS A 70 9.54 -7.85 -1.96
C HIS A 70 10.26 -6.52 -2.23
N ILE A 71 11.40 -6.56 -2.91
CA ILE A 71 12.17 -5.35 -3.24
C ILE A 71 11.83 -4.76 -4.61
N GLY A 72 10.89 -5.37 -5.33
CA GLY A 72 10.40 -4.87 -6.62
C GLY A 72 11.38 -5.03 -7.78
N VAL A 73 12.26 -6.05 -7.76
CA VAL A 73 13.19 -6.34 -8.85
C VAL A 73 12.82 -7.62 -9.58
N GLY A 74 13.08 -7.63 -10.88
CA GLY A 74 12.86 -8.81 -11.73
C GLY A 74 14.11 -9.68 -11.88
N GLN A 75 13.99 -10.74 -12.69
CA GLN A 75 15.05 -11.71 -12.93
C GLN A 75 16.37 -11.06 -13.36
N THR A 76 16.35 -10.07 -14.26
CA THR A 76 17.56 -9.44 -14.78
C THR A 76 18.34 -8.74 -13.67
N GLN A 77 17.68 -7.96 -12.84
CA GLN A 77 18.33 -7.26 -11.73
C GLN A 77 18.86 -8.24 -10.68
N LEU A 78 18.07 -9.28 -10.33
CA LEU A 78 18.52 -10.34 -9.44
C LEU A 78 19.80 -11.01 -10.00
N ASN A 79 19.80 -11.41 -11.26
CA ASN A 79 20.94 -12.09 -11.87
C ASN A 79 22.17 -11.19 -11.96
N ASN A 80 22.02 -9.90 -12.25
CA ASN A 80 23.14 -8.95 -12.24
C ASN A 80 23.74 -8.84 -10.83
N PHE A 81 22.91 -8.76 -9.80
CA PHE A 81 23.36 -8.76 -8.41
C PHE A 81 24.13 -10.05 -8.04
N LEU A 82 23.56 -11.21 -8.38
CA LEU A 82 24.19 -12.51 -8.12
C LEU A 82 25.53 -12.68 -8.89
N ALA A 83 25.57 -12.24 -10.15
CA ALA A 83 26.77 -12.29 -10.98
C ALA A 83 27.91 -11.44 -10.39
N THR A 84 27.59 -10.25 -9.84
CA THR A 84 28.57 -9.41 -9.16
C THR A 84 29.17 -10.08 -7.92
N LEU A 85 28.40 -10.96 -7.28
CA LEU A 85 28.85 -11.76 -6.12
C LEU A 85 29.50 -13.09 -6.51
N ASN A 86 29.72 -13.39 -7.81
CA ASN A 86 30.11 -14.69 -8.31
C ASN A 86 29.21 -15.86 -7.87
N VAL A 87 27.94 -15.58 -7.64
CA VAL A 87 26.93 -16.58 -7.30
C VAL A 87 26.21 -17.01 -8.58
N PRO A 88 25.91 -18.32 -8.75
CA PRO A 88 25.15 -18.80 -9.89
C PRO A 88 23.83 -18.09 -10.09
N THR A 89 23.47 -17.84 -11.35
CA THR A 89 22.25 -17.13 -11.73
C THR A 89 21.10 -18.09 -12.00
N MET A 90 19.89 -17.56 -12.08
CA MET A 90 18.66 -18.31 -12.36
C MET A 90 18.19 -18.05 -13.78
N ASN A 91 17.90 -19.10 -14.56
CA ASN A 91 17.36 -18.94 -15.89
C ASN A 91 15.92 -18.41 -15.85
N SER A 92 15.48 -17.82 -16.96
CA SER A 92 14.17 -17.16 -17.06
C SER A 92 12.99 -18.11 -16.85
N GLN A 93 13.09 -19.35 -17.26
CA GLN A 93 12.05 -20.34 -17.10
C GLN A 93 11.85 -20.71 -15.64
N LEU A 94 12.94 -21.00 -14.92
CA LEU A 94 12.92 -21.32 -13.51
C LEU A 94 12.40 -20.14 -12.67
N PHE A 95 12.88 -18.92 -12.96
CA PHE A 95 12.38 -17.71 -12.27
C PHE A 95 10.87 -17.56 -12.41
N LYS A 96 10.34 -17.64 -13.65
CA LYS A 96 8.90 -17.52 -13.90
C LYS A 96 8.08 -18.64 -13.26
N MET A 97 8.61 -19.86 -13.18
CA MET A 97 7.93 -20.95 -12.49
C MET A 97 7.81 -20.66 -11.00
N ARG A 98 8.91 -20.18 -10.38
CA ARG A 98 8.90 -19.81 -8.94
C ARG A 98 8.04 -18.58 -8.68
N GLU A 99 8.07 -17.59 -9.57
CA GLU A 99 7.24 -16.38 -9.51
C GLU A 99 5.75 -16.72 -9.48
N ARG A 100 5.29 -17.62 -10.33
CA ARG A 100 3.88 -18.07 -10.34
C ARG A 100 3.48 -18.81 -9.07
N GLU A 101 4.34 -19.70 -8.59
CA GLU A 101 4.11 -20.44 -7.36
C GLU A 101 3.99 -19.50 -6.16
N ILE A 102 4.93 -18.57 -6.03
CA ILE A 102 4.98 -17.61 -4.93
C ILE A 102 3.83 -16.62 -5.01
N GLY A 103 3.53 -16.12 -6.22
CA GLY A 103 2.40 -15.21 -6.44
C GLY A 103 1.10 -15.79 -5.94
N ASN A 104 0.79 -17.03 -6.30
CA ASN A 104 -0.42 -17.71 -5.82
C ASN A 104 -0.43 -17.89 -4.28
N SER A 105 0.73 -18.13 -3.70
CA SER A 105 0.85 -18.29 -2.25
C SER A 105 0.67 -16.95 -1.52
N ILE A 106 1.24 -15.86 -2.05
CA ILE A 106 1.06 -14.50 -1.53
C ILE A 106 -0.42 -14.10 -1.60
N GLU A 107 -1.10 -14.31 -2.75
CA GLU A 107 -2.52 -13.99 -2.90
C GLU A 107 -3.39 -14.73 -1.87
N LYS A 108 -3.12 -16.03 -1.62
CA LYS A 108 -3.84 -16.81 -0.61
C LYS A 108 -3.62 -16.29 0.82
N VAL A 109 -2.37 -15.99 1.18
CA VAL A 109 -2.03 -15.47 2.52
C VAL A 109 -2.61 -14.07 2.71
N ALA A 110 -2.53 -13.21 1.68
CA ALA A 110 -3.11 -11.87 1.72
C ALA A 110 -4.63 -11.93 1.93
N LYS A 111 -5.33 -12.78 1.18
CA LYS A 111 -6.78 -12.96 1.36
C LYS A 111 -7.12 -13.45 2.75
N ALA A 112 -6.47 -14.51 3.23
CA ALA A 112 -6.71 -15.03 4.57
C ALA A 112 -6.44 -13.98 5.66
N SER A 113 -5.40 -13.15 5.48
CA SER A 113 -5.13 -12.03 6.38
C SER A 113 -6.24 -10.98 6.36
N CYS A 114 -6.74 -10.63 5.17
CA CYS A 114 -7.87 -9.69 5.05
C CYS A 114 -9.12 -10.24 5.74
N ASP A 115 -9.44 -11.51 5.53
CA ASP A 115 -10.62 -12.15 6.14
C ASP A 115 -10.57 -12.11 7.67
N VAL A 116 -9.40 -12.38 8.27
CA VAL A 116 -9.18 -12.31 9.73
C VAL A 116 -9.40 -10.90 10.26
N TYR A 117 -8.82 -9.87 9.61
CA TYR A 117 -8.94 -8.50 10.09
C TYR A 117 -10.29 -7.88 9.78
N LEU A 118 -10.98 -8.31 8.73
CA LEU A 118 -12.36 -7.92 8.48
C LEU A 118 -13.27 -8.42 9.60
N GLU A 119 -13.09 -9.65 10.06
CA GLU A 119 -13.86 -10.18 11.19
C GLU A 119 -13.58 -9.41 12.49
N GLN A 120 -12.33 -9.06 12.76
CA GLN A 120 -11.98 -8.21 13.92
C GLN A 120 -12.63 -6.81 13.84
N GLU A 121 -12.70 -6.20 12.65
CA GLU A 121 -13.40 -4.91 12.48
C GLU A 121 -14.91 -5.03 12.73
N LYS A 122 -15.54 -6.12 12.29
CA LYS A 122 -16.96 -6.40 12.58
C LYS A 122 -17.22 -6.51 14.08
N GLU A 123 -16.43 -7.35 14.79
CA GLU A 123 -16.53 -7.49 16.23
C GLU A 123 -16.37 -6.13 16.96
N ASN A 124 -15.44 -5.28 16.49
CA ASN A 124 -15.24 -3.96 17.05
C ASN A 124 -16.43 -3.02 16.76
N ALA A 125 -17.05 -3.12 15.58
CA ALA A 125 -18.21 -2.36 15.22
C ALA A 125 -19.43 -2.76 16.06
N GLU A 126 -19.66 -4.05 16.24
CA GLU A 126 -20.75 -4.60 17.06
C GLU A 126 -20.62 -4.19 18.54
N LYS A 127 -19.41 -4.28 19.12
CA LYS A 127 -19.13 -3.82 20.48
C LYS A 127 -19.38 -2.31 20.67
N SER A 128 -19.22 -1.52 19.62
CA SER A 128 -19.45 -0.08 19.64
C SER A 128 -20.93 0.29 19.50
N ASN A 129 -21.74 -0.58 18.87
CA ASN A 129 -23.17 -0.36 18.60
C ASN A 129 -24.10 -0.89 19.70
N ASN A 130 -23.65 -1.03 20.94
CA ASN A 130 -24.41 -1.54 22.10
C ASN A 130 -25.72 -0.80 22.43
N GLN A 131 -26.28 0.02 21.53
CA GLN A 131 -27.57 0.70 21.69
C GLN A 131 -28.43 0.53 20.42
N GLY A 132 -29.12 -0.60 20.31
CA GLY A 132 -30.39 -0.72 19.60
C GLY A 132 -30.34 -0.74 18.09
N GLU A 133 -30.24 -1.89 17.56
CA GLU A 133 -30.91 -2.47 16.38
C GLU A 133 -30.27 -3.83 16.11
N VAL A 134 -30.94 -4.89 16.55
CA VAL A 134 -30.43 -6.28 16.57
C VAL A 134 -30.34 -6.87 15.15
N ASP A 135 -30.79 -6.15 14.11
CA ASP A 135 -30.98 -6.70 12.76
C ASP A 135 -30.23 -5.93 11.64
N SER A 136 -29.35 -4.96 11.96
CA SER A 136 -28.63 -4.20 10.94
C SER A 136 -27.20 -4.72 10.72
N MET A 137 -26.79 -4.88 9.45
CA MET A 137 -25.41 -5.20 9.12
C MET A 137 -24.42 -4.24 9.79
N PRO A 138 -23.32 -4.73 10.41
CA PRO A 138 -22.36 -3.87 11.07
C PRO A 138 -21.70 -2.90 10.06
N GLY A 139 -21.75 -1.62 10.39
CA GLY A 139 -21.10 -0.55 9.62
C GLY A 139 -19.65 -0.36 10.02
N ILE A 140 -18.74 -0.45 9.09
CA ILE A 140 -17.28 -0.31 9.30
C ILE A 140 -16.79 0.97 8.65
N ALA A 141 -15.97 1.75 9.37
CA ALA A 141 -15.25 2.88 8.80
C ALA A 141 -13.92 2.42 8.22
N VAL A 142 -13.69 2.72 6.94
CA VAL A 142 -12.50 2.30 6.21
C VAL A 142 -11.80 3.46 5.52
N SER A 143 -10.47 3.43 5.53
CA SER A 143 -9.64 4.26 4.66
C SER A 143 -9.39 3.52 3.35
N TYR A 144 -9.46 4.24 2.23
CA TYR A 144 -9.21 3.68 0.90
C TYR A 144 -8.22 4.54 0.13
N ASP A 145 -7.26 3.89 -0.51
CA ASP A 145 -6.30 4.53 -1.40
C ASP A 145 -5.91 3.59 -2.54
N MET A 146 -5.43 4.19 -3.64
CA MET A 146 -5.01 3.49 -4.85
C MET A 146 -3.50 3.59 -5.06
N GLY A 147 -2.82 2.45 -5.00
CA GLY A 147 -1.41 2.32 -5.35
C GLY A 147 -1.20 2.14 -6.87
N TRP A 148 -0.23 2.83 -7.43
CA TRP A 148 0.10 2.80 -8.86
C TRP A 148 1.48 2.20 -9.12
N THR A 149 1.61 1.40 -10.18
CA THR A 149 2.92 0.83 -10.57
C THR A 149 3.92 1.90 -11.04
N LYS A 150 3.45 3.04 -11.56
CA LYS A 150 4.29 4.18 -11.92
C LYS A 150 4.16 5.28 -10.87
N ARG A 151 5.21 5.50 -10.08
CA ARG A 151 5.28 6.60 -9.11
C ARG A 151 5.24 7.96 -9.82
N GLY A 152 4.49 8.90 -9.26
CA GLY A 152 4.38 10.27 -9.77
C GLY A 152 3.66 10.46 -11.11
N LYS A 153 3.29 9.36 -11.78
CA LYS A 153 2.55 9.36 -13.06
C LYS A 153 1.44 8.33 -13.05
N GLY A 154 0.62 8.33 -12.01
CA GLY A 154 -0.50 7.40 -11.82
C GLY A 154 -1.42 7.33 -13.03
N HIS A 155 -1.71 8.48 -13.66
CA HIS A 155 -2.55 8.58 -14.85
C HIS A 155 -2.05 7.77 -16.06
N ASN A 156 -0.76 7.41 -16.12
CA ASN A 156 -0.15 6.58 -17.15
C ASN A 156 0.13 5.14 -16.69
N SER A 157 -0.30 4.74 -15.51
CA SER A 157 -0.11 3.39 -15.01
C SER A 157 -0.97 2.38 -15.78
N LEU A 158 -0.37 1.24 -16.10
CA LEU A 158 -1.06 0.12 -16.72
C LEU A 158 -1.74 -0.79 -15.68
N THR A 159 -1.31 -0.70 -14.44
CA THR A 159 -1.84 -1.47 -13.32
C THR A 159 -1.99 -0.57 -12.10
N GLY A 160 -3.06 -0.75 -11.35
CA GLY A 160 -3.31 -0.12 -10.08
C GLY A 160 -3.89 -1.13 -9.08
N HIS A 161 -3.64 -0.91 -7.81
CA HIS A 161 -4.12 -1.73 -6.69
C HIS A 161 -4.84 -0.81 -5.71
N GLY A 162 -6.12 -1.04 -5.47
CA GLY A 162 -6.85 -0.36 -4.40
C GLY A 162 -6.98 -1.26 -3.19
N ALA A 163 -6.89 -0.69 -2.02
CA ALA A 163 -7.06 -1.39 -0.76
C ALA A 163 -7.92 -0.59 0.21
N SER A 164 -8.80 -1.28 0.93
CA SER A 164 -9.52 -0.73 2.09
C SER A 164 -8.83 -1.16 3.38
N MET A 165 -8.63 -0.21 4.29
CA MET A 165 -8.00 -0.43 5.59
C MET A 165 -8.97 -0.02 6.70
N GLY A 166 -9.19 -0.90 7.67
CA GLY A 166 -10.03 -0.64 8.82
C GLY A 166 -9.45 0.43 9.74
N LEU A 167 -10.27 1.36 10.20
CA LEU A 167 -9.79 2.44 11.06
C LEU A 167 -9.49 1.98 12.49
N LYS A 168 -10.10 0.91 12.97
CA LYS A 168 -9.88 0.39 14.33
C LYS A 168 -8.64 -0.48 14.40
N THR A 169 -8.47 -1.39 13.44
CA THR A 169 -7.34 -2.33 13.42
C THR A 169 -6.10 -1.75 12.74
N GLY A 170 -6.26 -0.76 11.84
CA GLY A 170 -5.18 -0.27 10.98
C GLY A 170 -4.68 -1.32 9.98
N LYS A 171 -5.51 -2.32 9.64
CA LYS A 171 -5.16 -3.43 8.75
C LYS A 171 -5.96 -3.42 7.47
N VAL A 172 -5.38 -4.02 6.42
CA VAL A 172 -6.06 -4.19 5.13
C VAL A 172 -7.18 -5.21 5.30
N LEU A 173 -8.40 -4.81 4.95
CA LEU A 173 -9.62 -5.62 5.03
C LEU A 173 -9.97 -6.25 3.69
N SER A 174 -9.73 -5.53 2.60
CA SER A 174 -9.93 -6.02 1.25
C SER A 174 -9.06 -5.26 0.25
N TYR A 175 -8.80 -5.87 -0.88
CA TYR A 175 -8.06 -5.25 -1.98
C TYR A 175 -8.52 -5.78 -3.33
N ALA A 176 -8.35 -4.97 -4.36
CA ALA A 176 -8.54 -5.41 -5.74
C ALA A 176 -7.51 -4.76 -6.67
N THR A 177 -7.25 -5.43 -7.78
CA THR A 177 -6.28 -4.99 -8.78
C THR A 177 -6.96 -4.76 -10.11
N ARG A 178 -6.56 -3.70 -10.80
CA ARG A 178 -6.93 -3.44 -12.19
C ARG A 178 -5.70 -3.40 -13.07
N CYS A 179 -5.81 -4.08 -14.22
CA CYS A 179 -4.76 -4.09 -15.23
C CYS A 179 -5.38 -3.88 -16.61
N LYS A 180 -4.89 -2.91 -17.36
CA LYS A 180 -5.38 -2.60 -18.72
C LYS A 180 -4.50 -3.13 -19.84
N ALA A 181 -3.41 -3.82 -19.53
CA ALA A 181 -2.47 -4.34 -20.51
C ALA A 181 -2.18 -5.83 -20.30
N CYS A 182 -2.06 -6.55 -21.40
CA CYS A 182 -1.56 -7.93 -21.41
C CYS A 182 -0.62 -8.11 -22.61
N ARG A 183 0.63 -8.44 -22.34
CA ARG A 183 1.65 -8.62 -23.40
C ARG A 183 1.26 -9.69 -24.43
N VAL A 184 0.63 -10.78 -24.01
CA VAL A 184 0.20 -11.86 -24.92
C VAL A 184 -0.91 -11.36 -25.84
N CYS A 185 -1.94 -10.70 -25.28
CA CYS A 185 -3.02 -10.11 -26.05
C CYS A 185 -2.52 -9.03 -27.02
N GLU A 186 -1.63 -8.15 -26.56
CA GLU A 186 -1.07 -7.08 -27.39
C GLU A 186 -0.20 -7.62 -28.54
N SER A 187 0.65 -8.61 -28.25
CA SER A 187 1.47 -9.27 -29.27
C SER A 187 0.61 -9.97 -30.32
N SER A 188 -0.43 -10.67 -29.89
CA SER A 188 -1.36 -11.34 -30.80
C SER A 188 -2.12 -10.34 -31.68
N LYS A 189 -2.59 -9.24 -31.08
CA LYS A 189 -3.25 -8.16 -31.83
C LYS A 189 -2.31 -7.54 -32.88
N LYS A 190 -1.05 -7.30 -32.52
CA LYS A 190 -0.05 -6.75 -33.48
C LYS A 190 0.30 -7.70 -34.61
N SER A 191 0.28 -9.01 -34.36
CA SER A 191 0.59 -10.03 -35.37
C SER A 191 -0.63 -10.52 -36.14
N GLY A 192 -1.84 -10.02 -35.86
CA GLY A 192 -3.10 -10.48 -36.48
C GLY A 192 -3.48 -11.92 -36.10
N LYS A 193 -2.87 -12.51 -35.06
CA LYS A 193 -3.11 -13.90 -34.66
C LYS A 193 -4.01 -13.96 -33.42
N VAL A 194 -4.71 -15.07 -33.26
CA VAL A 194 -5.46 -15.34 -32.02
C VAL A 194 -4.51 -15.56 -30.87
N ALA A 195 -4.79 -14.93 -29.72
CA ALA A 195 -3.99 -15.11 -28.52
C ALA A 195 -4.06 -16.56 -28.01
N LYS A 196 -2.91 -17.16 -27.73
CA LYS A 196 -2.88 -18.48 -27.07
C LYS A 196 -3.52 -18.39 -25.70
N THR A 197 -4.12 -19.49 -25.23
CA THR A 197 -4.65 -19.59 -23.85
C THR A 197 -3.57 -19.24 -22.85
N HIS A 198 -3.86 -18.28 -21.97
CA HIS A 198 -2.93 -17.79 -20.96
C HIS A 198 -3.70 -17.21 -19.76
N ASP A 199 -3.04 -17.07 -18.62
CA ASP A 199 -3.56 -16.33 -17.48
C ASP A 199 -3.56 -14.83 -17.81
N CYS A 200 -4.72 -14.35 -18.29
CA CYS A 200 -4.89 -12.97 -18.72
C CYS A 200 -5.32 -12.09 -17.55
N ARG A 201 -4.39 -11.31 -17.02
CA ARG A 201 -4.68 -10.37 -15.93
C ARG A 201 -5.26 -9.04 -16.40
N LYS A 202 -5.55 -8.87 -17.69
CA LYS A 202 -6.24 -7.68 -18.20
C LYS A 202 -7.71 -7.75 -17.84
N ASN A 203 -8.12 -6.89 -16.91
CA ASN A 203 -9.47 -6.84 -16.33
C ASN A 203 -10.07 -5.43 -16.29
N HIS A 204 -9.44 -4.45 -16.97
CA HIS A 204 -9.96 -3.09 -17.05
C HIS A 204 -9.84 -2.50 -18.45
N VAL A 205 -10.88 -1.75 -18.83
CA VAL A 205 -10.94 -0.97 -20.08
C VAL A 205 -11.24 0.49 -19.69
N GLY A 206 -10.31 1.38 -20.00
CA GLY A 206 -10.47 2.81 -19.67
C GLY A 206 -9.17 3.49 -19.26
N SER A 207 -9.31 4.64 -18.60
CA SER A 207 -8.18 5.41 -18.09
C SER A 207 -7.64 4.81 -16.78
N SER A 208 -6.43 5.19 -16.39
CA SER A 208 -5.92 4.80 -15.07
C SER A 208 -6.77 5.39 -13.94
N LYS A 209 -7.28 6.63 -14.11
CA LYS A 209 -8.16 7.25 -13.11
C LYS A 209 -9.48 6.48 -12.92
N SER A 210 -10.03 5.87 -13.97
CA SER A 210 -11.26 5.06 -13.84
C SER A 210 -11.05 3.74 -13.09
N MET A 211 -9.80 3.23 -13.01
CA MET A 211 -9.49 2.04 -12.21
C MET A 211 -9.76 2.26 -10.72
N GLU A 212 -9.45 3.45 -10.20
CA GLU A 212 -9.63 3.79 -8.79
C GLU A 212 -11.10 3.71 -8.38
N ARG A 213 -11.97 4.34 -9.18
CA ARG A 213 -13.42 4.30 -8.95
C ARG A 213 -13.99 2.89 -9.07
N ASP A 214 -13.50 2.15 -10.05
CA ASP A 214 -13.95 0.78 -10.34
C ASP A 214 -13.58 -0.19 -9.20
N VAL A 215 -12.36 -0.06 -8.66
CA VAL A 215 -11.93 -0.83 -7.49
C VAL A 215 -12.72 -0.42 -6.24
N ALA A 216 -12.90 0.87 -6.00
CA ALA A 216 -13.64 1.34 -4.84
C ALA A 216 -15.07 0.76 -4.82
N VAL A 217 -15.79 0.86 -5.94
CA VAL A 217 -17.15 0.31 -6.05
C VAL A 217 -17.15 -1.22 -5.81
N GLU A 218 -16.18 -1.95 -6.37
CA GLU A 218 -16.05 -3.40 -6.14
C GLU A 218 -15.86 -3.73 -4.67
N LEU A 219 -14.93 -3.04 -3.97
CA LEU A 219 -14.66 -3.32 -2.56
C LEU A 219 -15.87 -3.02 -1.66
N TRP A 220 -16.58 -1.91 -1.92
CA TRP A 220 -17.80 -1.55 -1.20
C TRP A 220 -18.96 -2.52 -1.46
N THR A 221 -19.09 -2.99 -2.70
CA THR A 221 -20.12 -3.98 -3.05
C THR A 221 -19.81 -5.34 -2.42
N ASN A 222 -18.55 -5.80 -2.51
CA ASN A 222 -18.14 -7.11 -1.96
C ASN A 222 -18.17 -7.15 -0.44
N ALA A 223 -18.18 -6.01 0.26
CA ALA A 223 -18.34 -5.97 1.71
C ALA A 223 -19.67 -6.63 2.15
N LEU A 224 -20.71 -6.49 1.34
CA LEU A 224 -22.03 -7.13 1.61
C LEU A 224 -21.94 -8.66 1.61
N ASP A 225 -21.17 -9.24 0.71
CA ASP A 225 -20.96 -10.70 0.65
C ASP A 225 -20.29 -11.24 1.91
N SER A 226 -19.56 -10.37 2.61
CA SER A 226 -18.92 -10.66 3.89
C SER A 226 -19.79 -10.34 5.10
N GLY A 227 -21.06 -9.95 4.91
CA GLY A 227 -21.98 -9.61 5.99
C GLY A 227 -21.66 -8.30 6.70
N THR A 228 -21.14 -7.30 5.99
CA THR A 228 -20.82 -5.97 6.55
C THR A 228 -21.03 -4.88 5.51
N GLN A 229 -21.04 -3.62 5.96
CA GLN A 229 -21.10 -2.43 5.12
C GLN A 229 -19.92 -1.52 5.43
N PHE A 230 -19.22 -1.03 4.40
CA PHE A 230 -18.25 0.05 4.58
C PHE A 230 -19.01 1.38 4.65
N SER A 231 -19.56 1.67 5.81
CA SER A 231 -20.45 2.81 6.06
C SER A 231 -19.76 4.17 5.98
N THR A 232 -18.43 4.19 6.19
CA THR A 232 -17.63 5.41 6.12
C THR A 232 -16.45 5.22 5.21
N TYR A 233 -16.29 6.12 4.25
CA TYR A 233 -15.14 6.21 3.36
C TYR A 233 -14.21 7.34 3.79
N VAL A 234 -13.00 7.01 4.22
CA VAL A 234 -11.92 7.98 4.49
C VAL A 234 -10.93 7.95 3.34
N GLY A 235 -10.72 9.05 2.66
CA GLY A 235 -9.80 9.11 1.51
C GLY A 235 -9.62 10.52 0.97
N ASP A 236 -9.02 10.59 -0.21
CA ASP A 236 -8.73 11.84 -0.89
C ASP A 236 -9.99 12.66 -1.17
N ASP A 237 -9.82 13.98 -1.37
CA ASP A 237 -10.89 14.89 -1.76
C ASP A 237 -11.34 14.70 -3.23
N ASP A 238 -11.07 13.53 -3.85
CA ASP A 238 -11.58 13.21 -5.18
C ASP A 238 -13.07 12.95 -5.13
N SER A 239 -13.82 13.93 -5.67
CA SER A 239 -15.29 13.87 -5.73
C SER A 239 -15.81 12.75 -6.64
N THR A 240 -14.99 12.23 -7.56
CA THR A 240 -15.44 11.26 -8.57
C THR A 240 -15.57 9.85 -7.99
N THR A 241 -14.66 9.43 -7.12
CA THR A 241 -14.70 8.12 -6.48
C THR A 241 -15.87 8.00 -5.52
N ILE A 242 -16.09 9.00 -4.66
CA ILE A 242 -17.25 9.01 -3.75
C ILE A 242 -18.57 9.09 -4.50
N ALA A 243 -18.65 9.86 -5.59
CA ALA A 243 -19.88 9.94 -6.39
C ALA A 243 -20.22 8.56 -7.02
N ASP A 244 -19.23 7.83 -7.52
CA ASP A 244 -19.46 6.48 -8.06
C ASP A 244 -19.88 5.48 -6.96
N ILE A 245 -19.32 5.56 -5.75
CA ILE A 245 -19.74 4.76 -4.61
C ILE A 245 -21.21 5.06 -4.27
N LEU A 246 -21.56 6.33 -4.06
CA LEU A 246 -22.92 6.74 -3.70
C LEU A 246 -23.97 6.36 -4.74
N ASN A 247 -23.61 6.32 -6.01
CA ASN A 247 -24.52 5.99 -7.10
C ASN A 247 -24.69 4.47 -7.34
N LYS A 248 -23.70 3.66 -6.99
CA LYS A 248 -23.66 2.24 -7.39
C LYS A 248 -23.79 1.27 -6.22
N VAL A 249 -23.46 1.72 -5.00
CA VAL A 249 -23.52 0.89 -3.80
C VAL A 249 -24.91 1.00 -3.19
N PRO A 250 -25.56 -0.12 -2.79
CA PRO A 250 -26.97 -0.12 -2.39
C PRO A 250 -27.24 0.36 -0.95
N TYR A 251 -26.25 0.95 -0.27
CA TYR A 251 -26.36 1.47 1.09
C TYR A 251 -25.70 2.84 1.23
N LYS A 252 -26.05 3.56 2.28
CA LYS A 252 -25.54 4.92 2.53
C LYS A 252 -24.08 4.87 2.97
N VAL A 253 -23.24 5.69 2.35
CA VAL A 253 -21.82 5.85 2.69
C VAL A 253 -21.54 7.30 3.05
N GLU A 254 -20.93 7.52 4.21
CA GLU A 254 -20.47 8.84 4.66
C GLU A 254 -19.01 9.07 4.21
N LYS A 255 -18.72 10.25 3.68
CA LYS A 255 -17.37 10.64 3.28
C LYS A 255 -16.68 11.45 4.37
N TRP A 256 -15.53 10.96 4.82
CA TRP A 256 -14.59 11.71 5.66
C TRP A 256 -13.33 12.02 4.89
N SER A 257 -12.86 13.27 4.99
CA SER A 257 -11.64 13.69 4.31
C SER A 257 -10.40 13.30 5.10
N ASP A 258 -9.38 12.82 4.38
CA ASP A 258 -8.05 12.62 4.96
C ASP A 258 -7.43 13.98 5.35
N THR A 259 -6.94 14.08 6.57
CA THR A 259 -6.37 15.31 7.13
C THR A 259 -5.12 15.78 6.38
N ILE A 260 -4.31 14.87 5.87
CA ILE A 260 -3.10 15.20 5.09
C ILE A 260 -3.51 15.81 3.75
N HIS A 261 -4.50 15.21 3.08
CA HIS A 261 -5.03 15.71 1.81
C HIS A 261 -5.76 17.03 1.99
N THR A 262 -6.57 17.19 3.04
CA THR A 262 -7.23 18.47 3.38
C THR A 262 -6.20 19.58 3.62
N LYS A 263 -5.11 19.29 4.34
CA LYS A 263 -4.01 20.23 4.52
C LYS A 263 -3.33 20.62 3.19
N ARG A 264 -3.09 19.65 2.31
CA ARG A 264 -2.53 19.91 0.97
C ARG A 264 -3.46 20.77 0.13
N SER A 265 -4.77 20.49 0.15
CA SER A 265 -5.80 21.27 -0.54
C SER A 265 -5.82 22.73 -0.05
N LEU A 266 -5.80 22.92 1.30
CA LEU A 266 -5.68 24.26 1.88
C LEU A 266 -4.42 24.97 1.40
N THR A 267 -3.27 24.31 1.49
CA THR A 267 -1.98 24.88 1.07
C THR A 267 -2.00 25.28 -0.41
N THR A 268 -2.52 24.42 -1.27
CA THR A 268 -2.65 24.70 -2.72
C THR A 268 -3.57 25.90 -2.98
N ARG A 269 -4.70 26.01 -2.27
CA ARG A 269 -5.60 27.17 -2.38
C ARG A 269 -4.91 28.47 -1.96
N LEU A 270 -4.11 28.45 -0.88
CA LEU A 270 -3.33 29.61 -0.43
C LEU A 270 -2.27 30.02 -1.45
N TYR A 271 -1.57 29.07 -2.08
CA TYR A 271 -0.65 29.39 -3.19
C TYR A 271 -1.38 29.98 -4.39
N ASN A 272 -2.53 29.44 -4.77
CA ASN A 272 -3.35 29.97 -5.86
C ASN A 272 -3.85 31.40 -5.56
N LEU A 273 -4.24 31.68 -4.31
CA LEU A 273 -4.59 33.03 -3.87
C LEU A 273 -3.40 33.97 -3.97
N LYS A 274 -2.23 33.57 -3.49
CA LYS A 274 -1.00 34.34 -3.63
C LYS A 274 -0.70 34.71 -5.09
N ASP A 275 -0.87 33.74 -6.00
CA ASP A 275 -0.62 33.98 -7.43
C ASP A 275 -1.65 34.90 -8.10
N ARG A 276 -2.91 34.87 -7.62
CA ARG A 276 -3.96 35.79 -8.10
C ARG A 276 -3.75 37.22 -7.64
N PHE A 277 -3.26 37.41 -6.43
CA PHE A 277 -3.04 38.75 -5.81
C PHE A 277 -1.57 39.13 -5.85
N LYS A 278 -0.94 39.06 -7.03
CA LYS A 278 0.44 39.52 -7.27
C LYS A 278 0.51 41.03 -7.23
N ASN A 279 0.37 41.62 -6.05
CA ASN A 279 0.72 43.03 -5.84
C ASN A 279 2.14 43.07 -5.27
N PRO A 280 3.12 43.72 -5.96
CA PRO A 280 4.49 43.81 -5.50
C PRO A 280 4.62 44.47 -4.12
N ASN A 281 3.62 45.24 -3.69
CA ASN A 281 3.59 45.94 -2.42
C ASN A 281 2.86 45.16 -1.30
N CYS A 282 2.26 43.98 -1.59
CA CYS A 282 1.52 43.22 -0.61
C CYS A 282 2.17 41.82 -0.40
N SER A 283 3.06 41.71 0.55
CA SER A 283 3.73 40.45 0.93
C SER A 283 2.94 39.59 1.91
N THR A 284 1.65 39.85 2.04
CA THR A 284 0.78 39.24 3.08
C THR A 284 0.74 37.70 3.01
N LEU A 285 0.77 37.13 1.81
CA LEU A 285 0.81 35.66 1.59
C LEU A 285 2.20 35.19 1.12
N SER A 286 3.24 35.44 1.91
CA SER A 286 4.56 34.87 1.62
C SER A 286 4.57 33.35 1.80
N ASN A 287 5.55 32.63 1.22
CA ASN A 287 5.70 31.20 1.40
C ASN A 287 5.81 30.81 2.90
N LYS A 288 6.42 31.68 3.71
CA LYS A 288 6.55 31.50 5.16
C LYS A 288 5.19 31.58 5.86
N VAL A 289 4.34 32.54 5.47
CA VAL A 289 2.97 32.69 6.01
C VAL A 289 2.10 31.53 5.60
N ILE A 290 2.16 31.06 4.35
CA ILE A 290 1.41 29.86 3.90
C ILE A 290 1.84 28.64 4.70
N SER A 291 3.13 28.43 4.91
CA SER A 291 3.66 27.34 5.74
C SER A 291 3.20 27.42 7.20
N TYR A 292 3.15 28.65 7.75
CA TYR A 292 2.64 28.91 9.10
C TYR A 292 1.15 28.51 9.20
N TYR A 293 0.30 28.97 8.33
CA TYR A 293 -1.13 28.63 8.32
C TYR A 293 -1.35 27.12 8.15
N ALA A 294 -0.57 26.46 7.32
CA ALA A 294 -0.64 25.02 7.16
C ALA A 294 -0.25 24.24 8.44
N LYS A 295 0.70 24.77 9.23
CA LYS A 295 1.07 24.24 10.54
C LYS A 295 -0.05 24.48 11.57
N CYS A 296 -0.58 25.71 11.65
CA CYS A 296 -1.69 26.05 12.54
C CYS A 296 -2.91 25.18 12.28
N PHE A 297 -3.26 24.97 11.00
CA PHE A 297 -4.35 24.06 10.63
C PHE A 297 -4.09 22.64 11.13
N SER A 298 -2.89 22.08 10.91
CA SER A 298 -2.55 20.73 11.38
C SER A 298 -2.65 20.64 12.90
N TYR A 299 -2.17 21.66 13.62
CA TYR A 299 -2.23 21.72 15.07
C TYR A 299 -3.69 21.78 15.56
N ALA A 300 -4.52 22.64 14.95
CA ALA A 300 -5.94 22.74 15.28
C ALA A 300 -6.66 21.38 15.14
N VAL A 301 -6.42 20.66 14.02
CA VAL A 301 -7.00 19.33 13.80
C VAL A 301 -6.55 18.33 14.86
N THR A 302 -5.26 18.29 15.16
CA THR A 302 -4.71 17.31 16.13
C THR A 302 -5.18 17.58 17.56
N GLN A 303 -5.25 18.85 17.97
CA GLN A 303 -5.61 19.22 19.35
C GLN A 303 -7.12 19.13 19.62
N ASN A 304 -7.94 19.19 18.61
CA ASN A 304 -9.41 19.16 18.76
C ASN A 304 -10.02 17.87 18.20
N ALA A 305 -9.27 16.78 18.18
CA ALA A 305 -9.78 15.47 17.76
C ALA A 305 -10.98 15.07 18.64
N GLY A 306 -12.09 14.68 17.98
CA GLY A 306 -13.33 14.33 18.67
C GLY A 306 -14.21 15.51 19.12
N ASN A 307 -13.79 16.76 18.87
CA ASN A 307 -14.59 17.94 19.23
C ASN A 307 -14.74 18.92 18.05
N PRO A 308 -15.76 18.75 17.21
CA PRO A 308 -15.95 19.52 15.98
C PRO A 308 -16.19 21.02 16.23
N GLU A 309 -16.86 21.40 17.33
CA GLU A 309 -17.13 22.80 17.66
C GLU A 309 -15.84 23.54 18.04
N PHE A 310 -15.00 22.94 18.88
CA PHE A 310 -13.70 23.51 19.19
C PHE A 310 -12.76 23.53 17.99
N LEU A 311 -12.83 22.51 17.11
CA LEU A 311 -12.07 22.49 15.87
C LEU A 311 -12.45 23.66 14.97
N LYS A 312 -13.76 23.88 14.76
CA LYS A 312 -14.30 24.99 13.95
C LYS A 312 -13.86 26.35 14.50
N SER A 313 -14.00 26.54 15.82
CA SER A 313 -13.53 27.76 16.50
C SER A 313 -12.04 27.99 16.33
N SER A 314 -11.22 26.94 16.52
CA SER A 314 -9.76 27.02 16.38
C SER A 314 -9.34 27.36 14.95
N ILE A 315 -9.97 26.74 13.93
CA ILE A 315 -9.67 27.04 12.52
C ILE A 315 -10.04 28.49 12.18
N ASN A 316 -11.21 28.97 12.62
CA ASN A 316 -11.66 30.35 12.37
C ASN A 316 -10.76 31.39 13.07
N SER A 317 -10.09 31.03 14.15
CA SER A 317 -9.18 31.91 14.87
C SER A 317 -7.78 32.02 14.26
N ILE A 318 -7.39 31.15 13.32
CA ILE A 318 -6.00 31.12 12.78
C ILE A 318 -5.61 32.45 12.13
N VAL A 319 -6.45 32.97 11.23
CA VAL A 319 -6.15 34.21 10.50
C VAL A 319 -6.27 35.43 11.42
N PRO A 320 -7.38 35.67 12.14
CA PRO A 320 -7.49 36.78 13.08
C PRO A 320 -6.34 36.83 14.09
N HIS A 321 -6.01 35.67 14.71
CA HIS A 321 -4.91 35.57 15.65
C HIS A 321 -3.57 36.05 15.06
N SER A 322 -3.29 35.73 13.80
CA SER A 322 -2.04 36.14 13.14
C SER A 322 -1.97 37.66 12.87
N PHE A 323 -3.09 38.35 12.92
CA PHE A 323 -3.20 39.81 12.84
C PHE A 323 -3.41 40.52 14.18
N GLY A 324 -3.21 39.82 15.30
CA GLY A 324 -3.31 40.39 16.65
C GLY A 324 -4.75 40.47 17.20
N GLU A 325 -5.72 39.86 16.52
CA GLU A 325 -7.08 39.75 17.05
C GLU A 325 -7.24 38.42 17.84
N HIS A 326 -7.44 38.54 19.13
CA HIS A 326 -7.48 37.39 20.04
C HIS A 326 -8.85 37.10 20.62
N SER A 327 -9.89 37.82 20.21
CA SER A 327 -11.25 37.71 20.74
C SER A 327 -11.78 36.27 20.70
N SER A 328 -11.62 35.59 19.56
CA SER A 328 -12.07 34.23 19.30
C SER A 328 -11.08 33.13 19.71
N CYS A 329 -9.91 33.49 20.22
CA CYS A 329 -8.89 32.51 20.59
C CYS A 329 -9.27 31.74 21.89
N ASN A 330 -8.84 30.50 22.00
CA ASN A 330 -8.94 29.73 23.22
C ASN A 330 -7.69 29.90 24.09
N ILE A 331 -7.88 30.04 25.40
CA ILE A 331 -6.78 30.23 26.38
C ILE A 331 -5.82 29.02 26.40
N SER A 332 -6.28 27.83 26.02
CA SER A 332 -5.44 26.63 26.04
C SER A 332 -4.20 26.73 25.14
N TRP A 333 -4.28 27.47 24.04
CA TRP A 333 -3.19 27.62 23.07
C TRP A 333 -2.75 29.06 22.81
N CYS A 334 -3.60 30.06 23.08
CA CYS A 334 -3.28 31.45 22.78
C CYS A 334 -2.37 32.07 23.84
N GLY A 335 -1.13 32.39 23.50
CA GLY A 335 -0.16 33.02 24.38
C GLY A 335 -0.62 34.39 24.91
N PHE A 336 -1.29 35.19 24.06
CA PHE A 336 -1.85 36.48 24.49
C PHE A 336 -2.89 36.31 25.62
N LYS A 337 -3.83 35.35 25.48
CA LYS A 337 -4.82 35.12 26.55
C LYS A 337 -4.26 34.50 27.80
N LYS A 338 -3.11 33.78 27.69
CA LYS A 338 -2.40 33.23 28.85
C LYS A 338 -1.67 34.30 29.64
N CYS A 339 -0.95 35.19 28.99
CA CYS A 339 -0.16 36.23 29.60
C CYS A 339 -0.03 37.44 28.65
N PRO A 340 -0.99 38.39 28.67
CA PRO A 340 -1.00 39.53 27.76
C PRO A 340 0.24 40.42 27.86
N GLU A 341 0.72 40.62 29.08
CA GLU A 341 1.85 41.50 29.36
C GLU A 341 3.20 41.01 28.85
N GLN A 342 3.37 39.71 28.69
CA GLN A 342 4.59 39.07 28.21
C GLN A 342 4.50 38.66 26.75
N TYR A 343 3.32 38.72 26.14
CA TYR A 343 3.11 38.27 24.78
C TYR A 343 3.69 39.23 23.76
N LYS A 344 4.58 38.71 22.93
CA LYS A 344 5.10 39.43 21.76
C LYS A 344 4.59 38.75 20.49
N HIS A 345 3.97 39.53 19.63
CA HIS A 345 3.48 39.07 18.35
C HIS A 345 4.65 38.80 17.38
N THR A 346 5.09 37.55 17.28
CA THR A 346 6.23 37.14 16.43
C THR A 346 5.83 36.20 15.30
N GLU A 347 4.55 35.86 15.22
CA GLU A 347 4.09 34.75 14.37
C GLU A 347 4.04 35.10 12.89
N LEU A 348 3.81 36.35 12.52
CA LEU A 348 3.92 36.79 11.13
C LEU A 348 5.38 37.07 10.76
N PRO A 349 5.90 36.43 9.69
CA PRO A 349 7.31 36.48 9.32
C PRO A 349 7.89 37.85 8.97
N ASN A 350 7.16 38.91 9.08
CA ASN A 350 7.65 40.29 8.78
C ASN A 350 7.24 41.30 9.83
N GLY A 351 6.66 40.90 10.97
CA GLY A 351 6.30 41.81 12.07
C GLY A 351 5.41 42.99 11.70
N LYS A 352 4.76 42.93 10.54
CA LYS A 352 3.87 43.97 10.08
C LYS A 352 2.43 43.61 10.35
N PHE A 353 1.83 44.31 11.28
CA PHE A 353 0.40 44.44 11.41
C PHE A 353 -0.09 45.37 10.30
N ILE A 354 -1.25 45.04 9.72
CA ILE A 354 -2.00 45.99 8.89
C ILE A 354 -2.86 46.82 9.82
#